data_ea426c1ad26a36a87645c305f6b7e92c
#
_entry.id   ea426c1ad26a36a87645c305f6b7e92c
#
_cell.length_a   1.000
_cell.length_b   1.000
_cell.length_c   1.000
_cell.angle_alpha   90.00
_cell.angle_beta   90.00
_cell.angle_gamma   90.00
#
_symmetry.space_group_name_H-M   'P 1'
#
loop_
_entity.id
_entity.type
_entity.pdbx_description
1 polymer ?
#
loop_
_entity_poly.entity_id
_entity_poly.type
_entity_poly.pdbx_seq_one_letter_code
_entity_poly.pdbx_strand_id
1 'polypeptide(L)'
;MIYLDNAATTLYKPQCVYDAVMHAMKNYGNSGRGYTATSLEASRCIFEARKCLTEFFGGDNTSGLIFTSNATEALNTVIHGLFNEGDTVITTNLEHNSVLRPLYYAGERGVKTDIVSCSGNGIIDASDIEDMITKDTKAIICTHASNLTGNVVDIKKIGEIVKKHNLLFIVDASQTAG
;
A
#
# COMPACT_ATOMS: atom_id res chain seq x y z
N MET A 1 -3.01 0.04 31.57
CA MET A 1 -1.83 0.37 30.74
C MET A 1 -2.29 1.29 29.63
N ILE A 2 -1.60 2.39 29.38
CA ILE A 2 -1.85 3.27 28.23
C ILE A 2 -0.92 2.80 27.12
N TYR A 3 -1.48 2.44 25.94
CA TYR A 3 -0.72 2.01 24.77
C TYR A 3 -0.84 3.06 23.65
N LEU A 4 0.29 3.65 23.25
CA LEU A 4 0.36 4.76 22.29
C LEU A 4 1.15 4.40 21.02
N ASP A 5 1.38 3.11 20.76
CA ASP A 5 2.19 2.64 19.64
C ASP A 5 1.38 1.81 18.62
N ASN A 6 0.12 2.19 18.40
CA ASN A 6 -0.73 1.52 17.42
C ASN A 6 -0.24 1.69 15.96
N ALA A 7 0.59 2.70 15.70
CA ALA A 7 1.23 2.88 14.40
C ALA A 7 2.18 1.72 14.05
N ALA A 8 2.84 1.13 15.05
CA ALA A 8 3.66 -0.06 14.86
C ALA A 8 2.81 -1.34 14.77
N THR A 9 1.85 -1.51 15.69
CA THR A 9 0.88 -2.61 15.69
C THR A 9 -0.29 -2.33 16.60
N THR A 10 -1.48 -2.77 16.22
CA THR A 10 -2.66 -2.71 17.08
C THR A 10 -2.55 -3.72 18.22
N LEU A 11 -2.45 -3.25 19.47
CA LEU A 11 -2.39 -4.15 20.63
C LEU A 11 -3.75 -4.76 20.96
N TYR A 12 -4.78 -3.92 21.07
CA TYR A 12 -6.13 -4.35 21.45
C TYR A 12 -6.99 -4.56 20.21
N LYS A 13 -7.32 -5.80 19.93
CA LYS A 13 -8.20 -6.17 18.83
C LYS A 13 -9.62 -6.38 19.34
N PRO A 14 -10.66 -6.05 18.56
CA PRO A 14 -12.04 -6.42 18.88
C PRO A 14 -12.19 -7.93 19.11
N GLN A 15 -13.09 -8.34 20.02
CA GLN A 15 -13.30 -9.75 20.33
C GLN A 15 -13.64 -10.59 19.10
N CYS A 16 -14.40 -10.04 18.15
CA CYS A 16 -14.76 -10.71 16.90
C CYS A 16 -13.54 -11.15 16.08
N VAL A 17 -12.39 -10.45 16.18
CA VAL A 17 -11.15 -10.84 15.50
C VAL A 17 -10.58 -12.13 16.12
N TYR A 18 -10.55 -12.22 17.46
CA TYR A 18 -10.10 -13.44 18.14
C TYR A 18 -11.00 -14.61 17.83
N ASP A 19 -12.31 -14.39 17.86
CA ASP A 19 -13.31 -15.43 17.58
C ASP A 19 -13.19 -15.95 16.15
N ALA A 20 -13.02 -15.06 15.18
CA ALA A 20 -12.84 -15.42 13.77
C ALA A 20 -11.54 -16.23 13.54
N VAL A 21 -10.43 -15.82 14.15
CA VAL A 21 -9.15 -16.54 14.05
C VAL A 21 -9.28 -17.93 14.68
N MET A 22 -9.87 -18.03 15.87
CA MET A 22 -10.07 -19.31 16.54
C MET A 22 -11.02 -20.24 15.77
N HIS A 23 -12.07 -19.67 15.16
CA HIS A 23 -12.97 -20.42 14.28
C HIS A 23 -12.23 -20.98 13.07
N ALA A 24 -11.44 -20.14 12.39
CA ALA A 24 -10.67 -20.55 11.22
C ALA A 24 -9.67 -21.67 11.54
N MET A 25 -8.93 -21.54 12.64
CA MET A 25 -7.97 -22.57 13.08
C MET A 25 -8.60 -23.93 13.39
N LYS A 26 -9.84 -23.95 13.85
CA LYS A 26 -10.55 -25.19 14.19
C LYS A 26 -11.27 -25.84 13.02
N ASN A 27 -11.73 -25.05 12.03
CA ASN A 27 -12.73 -25.50 11.07
C ASN A 27 -12.26 -25.43 9.61
N TYR A 28 -11.25 -24.61 9.28
CA TYR A 28 -10.87 -24.41 7.88
C TYR A 28 -9.76 -25.35 7.45
N GLY A 29 -9.95 -25.93 6.26
CA GLY A 29 -8.93 -26.68 5.54
C GLY A 29 -8.11 -25.79 4.60
N ASN A 30 -7.39 -26.42 3.67
CA ASN A 30 -6.62 -25.72 2.65
C ASN A 30 -7.53 -25.09 1.60
N SER A 31 -7.53 -23.76 1.47
CA SER A 31 -8.37 -23.02 0.53
C SER A 31 -7.99 -23.19 -0.95
N GLY A 32 -6.76 -23.65 -1.24
CA GLY A 32 -6.23 -23.70 -2.61
C GLY A 32 -6.26 -25.08 -3.27
N ARG A 33 -6.41 -26.17 -2.50
CA ARG A 33 -6.18 -27.54 -3.00
C ARG A 33 -7.10 -28.58 -2.39
N GLY A 34 -8.33 -28.27 -2.06
CA GLY A 34 -9.21 -29.24 -1.42
C GLY A 34 -10.62 -29.25 -1.97
N TYR A 35 -11.24 -30.45 -2.00
CA TYR A 35 -12.64 -30.64 -2.37
C TYR A 35 -13.52 -30.96 -1.15
N THR A 36 -12.98 -30.84 0.06
CA THR A 36 -13.72 -31.07 1.29
C THR A 36 -14.59 -29.87 1.66
N ALA A 37 -15.63 -30.07 2.46
CA ALA A 37 -16.48 -28.98 2.95
C ALA A 37 -15.65 -27.90 3.66
N THR A 38 -14.68 -28.29 4.49
CA THR A 38 -13.78 -27.38 5.23
C THR A 38 -12.89 -26.55 4.30
N SER A 39 -12.45 -27.10 3.18
CA SER A 39 -11.67 -26.38 2.17
C SER A 39 -12.53 -25.39 1.38
N LEU A 40 -13.78 -25.74 1.08
CA LEU A 40 -14.72 -24.83 0.43
C LEU A 40 -15.11 -23.67 1.34
N GLU A 41 -15.29 -23.91 2.63
CA GLU A 41 -15.56 -22.85 3.61
C GLU A 41 -14.38 -21.88 3.74
N ALA A 42 -13.15 -22.39 3.79
CA ALA A 42 -11.94 -21.55 3.77
C ALA A 42 -11.88 -20.66 2.52
N SER A 43 -12.15 -21.22 1.34
CA SER A 43 -12.19 -20.50 0.07
C SER A 43 -13.26 -19.41 0.04
N ARG A 44 -14.45 -19.72 0.55
CA ARG A 44 -15.56 -18.75 0.68
C ARG A 44 -15.19 -17.61 1.62
N CYS A 45 -14.62 -17.91 2.79
CA CYS A 45 -14.19 -16.88 3.75
C CYS A 45 -13.21 -15.91 3.12
N ILE A 46 -12.19 -16.38 2.39
CA ILE A 46 -11.23 -15.54 1.68
C ILE A 46 -11.92 -14.70 0.59
N PHE A 47 -12.85 -15.29 -0.14
CA PHE A 47 -13.59 -14.58 -1.19
C PHE A 47 -14.48 -13.48 -0.60
N GLU A 48 -15.22 -13.75 0.46
CA GLU A 48 -16.07 -12.76 1.12
C GLU A 48 -15.23 -11.62 1.75
N ALA A 49 -14.10 -11.95 2.36
CA ALA A 49 -13.17 -10.92 2.86
C ALA A 49 -12.66 -10.02 1.71
N ARG A 50 -12.29 -10.63 0.57
CA ARG A 50 -11.86 -9.88 -0.62
C ARG A 50 -12.97 -8.99 -1.15
N LYS A 51 -14.18 -9.49 -1.25
CA LYS A 51 -15.35 -8.73 -1.69
C LYS A 51 -15.61 -7.53 -0.76
N CYS A 52 -15.66 -7.78 0.54
CA CYS A 52 -15.89 -6.74 1.55
C CYS A 52 -14.82 -5.62 1.47
N LEU A 53 -13.55 -5.98 1.36
CA LEU A 53 -12.46 -5.00 1.23
C LEU A 53 -12.49 -4.28 -0.12
N THR A 54 -12.85 -4.95 -1.21
CA THR A 54 -13.02 -4.31 -2.51
C THR A 54 -14.10 -3.23 -2.45
N GLU A 55 -15.25 -3.55 -1.88
CA GLU A 55 -16.35 -2.59 -1.68
C GLU A 55 -15.93 -1.45 -0.74
N PHE A 56 -15.24 -1.76 0.36
CA PHE A 56 -14.75 -0.77 1.32
C PHE A 56 -13.81 0.26 0.69
N PHE A 57 -12.94 -0.16 -0.23
CA PHE A 57 -12.03 0.73 -0.96
C PHE A 57 -12.64 1.30 -2.26
N GLY A 58 -13.93 1.12 -2.49
CA GLY A 58 -14.63 1.67 -3.68
C GLY A 58 -14.24 0.99 -5.00
N GLY A 59 -13.76 -0.23 -4.95
CA GLY A 59 -13.41 -0.99 -6.15
C GLY A 59 -14.62 -1.74 -6.72
N ASP A 60 -14.62 -1.92 -8.04
CA ASP A 60 -15.72 -2.59 -8.78
C ASP A 60 -15.45 -4.09 -9.00
N ASN A 61 -14.20 -4.52 -8.84
CA ASN A 61 -13.78 -5.87 -9.21
C ASN A 61 -12.90 -6.51 -8.13
N THR A 62 -13.35 -7.62 -7.58
CA THR A 62 -12.61 -8.38 -6.56
C THR A 62 -11.26 -8.91 -7.02
N SER A 63 -11.04 -9.10 -8.35
CA SER A 63 -9.74 -9.50 -8.87
C SER A 63 -8.68 -8.40 -8.79
N GLY A 64 -9.08 -7.14 -8.58
CA GLY A 64 -8.19 -6.02 -8.33
C GLY A 64 -7.62 -5.98 -6.91
N LEU A 65 -8.15 -6.78 -5.97
CA LEU A 65 -7.67 -6.86 -4.60
C LEU A 65 -6.82 -8.12 -4.40
N ILE A 66 -5.58 -7.92 -3.96
CA ILE A 66 -4.62 -9.00 -3.73
C ILE A 66 -4.19 -8.99 -2.26
N PHE A 67 -4.26 -10.16 -1.61
CA PHE A 67 -3.72 -10.33 -0.27
C PHE A 67 -2.22 -10.61 -0.32
N THR A 68 -1.47 -9.94 0.54
CA THR A 68 -0.05 -10.17 0.80
C THR A 68 0.16 -10.37 2.29
N SER A 69 1.34 -10.82 2.70
CA SER A 69 1.66 -11.03 4.12
C SER A 69 1.70 -9.69 4.90
N ASN A 70 2.04 -8.61 4.23
CA ASN A 70 2.13 -7.26 4.80
C ASN A 70 2.31 -6.21 3.69
N ALA A 71 2.23 -4.92 4.05
CA ALA A 71 2.42 -3.81 3.13
C ALA A 71 3.82 -3.79 2.48
N THR A 72 4.85 -4.24 3.19
CA THR A 72 6.21 -4.33 2.63
C THR A 72 6.26 -5.26 1.43
N GLU A 73 5.65 -6.45 1.52
CA GLU A 73 5.56 -7.38 0.39
C GLU A 73 4.76 -6.79 -0.77
N ALA A 74 3.62 -6.14 -0.47
CA ALA A 74 2.80 -5.48 -1.48
C ALA A 74 3.59 -4.42 -2.26
N LEU A 75 4.26 -3.50 -1.55
CA LEU A 75 5.05 -2.42 -2.14
C LEU A 75 6.25 -2.96 -2.93
N ASN A 76 6.95 -3.96 -2.42
CA ASN A 76 8.04 -4.61 -3.16
C ASN A 76 7.54 -5.27 -4.44
N THR A 77 6.41 -5.99 -4.37
CA THR A 77 5.80 -6.63 -5.56
C THR A 77 5.47 -5.60 -6.63
N VAL A 78 4.85 -4.49 -6.23
CA VAL A 78 4.49 -3.39 -7.15
C VAL A 78 5.74 -2.74 -7.75
N ILE A 79 6.71 -2.34 -6.92
CA ILE A 79 7.90 -1.62 -7.38
C ILE A 79 8.77 -2.48 -8.29
N HIS A 80 8.99 -3.75 -7.93
CA HIS A 80 9.79 -4.64 -8.77
C HIS A 80 9.07 -5.14 -10.02
N GLY A 81 7.73 -5.16 -9.99
CA GLY A 81 6.91 -5.64 -11.12
C GLY A 81 6.57 -4.58 -12.16
N LEU A 82 6.54 -3.29 -11.80
CA LEU A 82 6.07 -2.22 -12.70
C LEU A 82 7.19 -1.45 -13.40
N PHE A 83 8.38 -1.34 -12.80
CA PHE A 83 9.42 -0.44 -13.28
C PHE A 83 10.56 -1.18 -13.97
N ASN A 84 11.00 -0.61 -15.10
CA ASN A 84 12.06 -1.11 -15.96
C ASN A 84 13.18 -0.06 -16.08
N GLU A 85 14.30 -0.45 -16.67
CA GLU A 85 15.40 0.44 -17.01
C GLU A 85 14.90 1.65 -17.81
N GLY A 86 15.31 2.84 -17.40
CA GLY A 86 14.92 4.12 -18.01
C GLY A 86 13.65 4.76 -17.43
N ASP A 87 12.84 4.02 -16.68
CA ASP A 87 11.68 4.62 -16.00
C ASP A 87 12.15 5.55 -14.86
N THR A 88 11.45 6.67 -14.67
CA THR A 88 11.63 7.57 -13.53
C THR A 88 10.43 7.45 -12.58
N VAL A 89 10.72 7.31 -11.30
CA VAL A 89 9.72 7.29 -10.21
C VAL A 89 9.93 8.50 -9.32
N ILE A 90 8.89 9.28 -9.08
CA ILE A 90 8.91 10.37 -8.11
C ILE A 90 8.37 9.84 -6.79
N THR A 91 9.06 10.13 -5.68
CA THR A 91 8.64 9.76 -4.34
C THR A 91 8.95 10.87 -3.35
N THR A 92 8.64 10.69 -2.06
CA THR A 92 8.88 11.71 -1.03
C THR A 92 9.91 11.23 0.00
N ASN A 93 10.49 12.18 0.73
CA ASN A 93 11.36 11.85 1.86
C ASN A 93 10.61 11.47 3.14
N LEU A 94 9.27 11.41 3.10
CA LEU A 94 8.42 10.93 4.21
C LEU A 94 8.14 9.42 4.15
N GLU A 95 8.66 8.75 3.11
CA GLU A 95 8.37 7.35 2.86
C GLU A 95 8.95 6.41 3.91
N HIS A 96 8.23 5.32 4.14
CA HIS A 96 8.75 4.20 4.91
C HIS A 96 9.81 3.42 4.10
N ASN A 97 10.70 2.72 4.79
CA ASN A 97 11.71 1.85 4.17
C ASN A 97 11.15 0.78 3.22
N SER A 98 9.86 0.42 3.37
CA SER A 98 9.16 -0.49 2.46
C SER A 98 9.03 0.07 1.04
N VAL A 99 9.14 1.39 0.86
CA VAL A 99 9.19 2.08 -0.44
C VAL A 99 10.63 2.39 -0.83
N LEU A 100 11.41 3.00 0.07
CA LEU A 100 12.74 3.51 -0.26
C LEU A 100 13.73 2.39 -0.61
N ARG A 101 13.72 1.27 0.11
CA ARG A 101 14.64 0.15 -0.15
C ARG A 101 14.41 -0.51 -1.52
N PRO A 102 13.18 -0.93 -1.90
CA PRO A 102 12.97 -1.49 -3.22
C PRO A 102 13.23 -0.49 -4.35
N LEU A 103 12.99 0.82 -4.15
CA LEU A 103 13.39 1.85 -5.13
C LEU A 103 14.91 1.95 -5.27
N TYR A 104 15.65 1.88 -4.15
CA TYR A 104 17.12 1.83 -4.20
C TYR A 104 17.62 0.63 -5.04
N TYR A 105 17.10 -0.58 -4.79
CA TYR A 105 17.45 -1.76 -5.59
C TYR A 105 16.96 -1.68 -7.04
N ALA A 106 15.84 -1.00 -7.30
CA ALA A 106 15.40 -0.73 -8.66
C ALA A 106 16.39 0.19 -9.38
N GLY A 107 17.05 1.10 -8.66
CA GLY A 107 18.13 1.94 -9.17
C GLY A 107 19.32 1.16 -9.73
N GLU A 108 19.66 0.01 -9.13
CA GLU A 108 20.72 -0.89 -9.65
C GLU A 108 20.34 -1.51 -11.01
N ARG A 109 19.04 -1.50 -11.36
CA ARG A 109 18.50 -1.97 -12.64
C ARG A 109 18.19 -0.84 -13.61
N GLY A 110 18.66 0.38 -13.32
CA GLY A 110 18.50 1.55 -14.21
C GLY A 110 17.19 2.33 -14.03
N VAL A 111 16.43 2.09 -12.97
CA VAL A 111 15.27 2.94 -12.61
C VAL A 111 15.77 4.18 -11.89
N LYS A 112 15.34 5.35 -12.33
CA LYS A 112 15.67 6.62 -11.67
C LYS A 112 14.64 6.94 -10.59
N THR A 113 15.10 7.38 -9.43
CA THR A 113 14.23 7.82 -8.33
C THR A 113 14.50 9.29 -8.02
N ASP A 114 13.49 10.13 -8.18
CA ASP A 114 13.51 11.54 -7.81
C ASP A 114 12.74 11.73 -6.50
N ILE A 115 13.37 12.35 -5.50
CA ILE A 115 12.82 12.48 -4.15
C ILE A 115 12.43 13.92 -3.87
N VAL A 116 11.15 14.17 -3.64
CA VAL A 116 10.63 15.47 -3.17
C VAL A 116 10.83 15.57 -1.67
N SER A 117 11.43 16.67 -1.24
CA SER A 117 11.66 16.93 0.18
C SER A 117 10.49 17.68 0.79
N CYS A 118 10.02 17.23 1.96
CA CYS A 118 9.07 18.00 2.74
C CYS A 118 9.72 19.29 3.30
N SER A 119 8.88 20.27 3.61
CA SER A 119 9.26 21.45 4.39
C SER A 119 9.73 21.08 5.80
N GLY A 120 10.31 22.04 6.52
CA GLY A 120 10.71 21.86 7.93
C GLY A 120 9.57 21.43 8.86
N ASN A 121 8.32 21.62 8.46
CA ASN A 121 7.12 21.17 9.18
C ASN A 121 6.58 19.81 8.68
N GLY A 122 7.30 19.11 7.82
CA GLY A 122 6.90 17.80 7.28
C GLY A 122 5.78 17.86 6.23
N ILE A 123 5.58 19.01 5.58
CA ILE A 123 4.55 19.20 4.54
C ILE A 123 5.18 18.99 3.17
N ILE A 124 4.54 18.17 2.34
CA ILE A 124 4.84 18.03 0.90
C ILE A 124 3.92 18.97 0.14
N ASP A 125 4.49 19.84 -0.69
CA ASP A 125 3.72 20.59 -1.67
C ASP A 125 3.55 19.77 -2.94
N ALA A 126 2.31 19.62 -3.39
CA ALA A 126 2.02 18.87 -4.61
C ALA A 126 2.58 19.55 -5.87
N SER A 127 2.80 20.89 -5.83
CA SER A 127 3.47 21.59 -6.93
C SER A 127 4.93 21.17 -7.10
N ASP A 128 5.65 20.90 -6.00
CA ASP A 128 7.03 20.43 -6.08
C ASP A 128 7.12 19.04 -6.75
N ILE A 129 6.08 18.20 -6.54
CA ILE A 129 5.96 16.94 -7.27
C ILE A 129 5.72 17.15 -8.75
N GLU A 130 4.81 18.08 -9.10
CA GLU A 130 4.48 18.37 -10.51
C GLU A 130 5.68 18.93 -11.28
N ASP A 131 6.45 19.81 -10.67
CA ASP A 131 7.65 20.42 -11.26
C ASP A 131 8.77 19.40 -11.56
N MET A 132 8.79 18.26 -10.88
CA MET A 132 9.74 17.17 -11.12
C MET A 132 9.32 16.21 -12.24
N ILE A 133 8.09 16.33 -12.76
CA ILE A 133 7.60 15.43 -13.81
C ILE A 133 8.34 15.67 -15.13
N THR A 134 8.85 14.59 -15.69
CA THR A 134 9.51 14.55 -17.00
C THR A 134 8.81 13.60 -17.94
N LYS A 135 9.23 13.53 -19.21
CA LYS A 135 8.72 12.57 -20.19
C LYS A 135 8.99 11.10 -19.80
N ASP A 136 10.01 10.86 -19.00
CA ASP A 136 10.44 9.53 -18.56
C ASP A 136 9.79 9.13 -17.21
N THR A 137 9.00 10.04 -16.61
CA THR A 137 8.29 9.78 -15.37
C THR A 137 7.17 8.76 -15.60
N LYS A 138 7.22 7.65 -14.87
CA LYS A 138 6.26 6.54 -14.95
C LYS A 138 5.22 6.58 -13.86
N ALA A 139 5.64 6.90 -12.65
CA ALA A 139 4.80 6.84 -11.46
C ALA A 139 5.17 7.87 -10.42
N ILE A 140 4.18 8.18 -9.57
CA ILE A 140 4.37 8.85 -8.29
C ILE A 140 4.03 7.85 -7.19
N ILE A 141 4.92 7.70 -6.20
CA ILE A 141 4.72 6.88 -5.00
C ILE A 141 4.77 7.78 -3.79
N CYS A 142 3.74 7.77 -2.95
CA CYS A 142 3.79 8.51 -1.69
C CYS A 142 3.04 7.79 -0.56
N THR A 143 3.52 7.98 0.66
CA THR A 143 2.75 7.65 1.85
C THR A 143 1.57 8.62 2.01
N HIS A 144 0.41 8.13 2.45
CA HIS A 144 -0.72 8.99 2.76
C HIS A 144 -0.52 9.72 4.09
N ALA A 145 0.06 9.03 5.08
CA ALA A 145 0.48 9.66 6.34
C ALA A 145 1.77 9.04 6.85
N SER A 146 2.67 9.88 7.33
CA SER A 146 3.94 9.44 7.89
C SER A 146 3.76 8.75 9.25
N ASN A 147 4.29 7.56 9.40
CA ASN A 147 4.31 6.82 10.67
C ASN A 147 5.23 7.46 11.73
N LEU A 148 6.13 8.34 11.31
CA LEU A 148 7.08 9.03 12.21
C LEU A 148 6.55 10.38 12.67
N THR A 149 6.07 11.21 11.75
CA THR A 149 5.69 12.60 12.01
C THR A 149 4.19 12.80 12.19
N GLY A 150 3.37 11.84 11.70
CA GLY A 150 1.92 11.97 11.67
C GLY A 150 1.39 12.95 10.61
N ASN A 151 2.25 13.56 9.82
CA ASN A 151 1.83 14.45 8.74
C ASN A 151 1.05 13.69 7.68
N VAL A 152 -0.04 14.29 7.21
CA VAL A 152 -0.90 13.75 6.15
C VAL A 152 -0.58 14.46 4.84
N VAL A 153 -0.36 13.68 3.79
CA VAL A 153 -0.08 14.16 2.43
C VAL A 153 -1.40 14.34 1.67
N ASP A 154 -1.54 15.43 0.91
CA ASP A 154 -2.71 15.70 0.08
C ASP A 154 -2.72 14.80 -1.18
N ILE A 155 -3.07 13.52 -0.96
CA ILE A 155 -3.14 12.54 -2.06
C ILE A 155 -4.22 12.86 -3.09
N LYS A 156 -5.22 13.70 -2.73
CA LYS A 156 -6.23 14.14 -3.69
C LYS A 156 -5.62 15.07 -4.73
N LYS A 157 -4.89 16.09 -4.28
CA LYS A 157 -4.20 17.04 -5.16
C LYS A 157 -3.14 16.33 -6.02
N ILE A 158 -2.37 15.41 -5.43
CA ILE A 158 -1.42 14.60 -6.19
C ILE A 158 -2.13 13.71 -7.22
N GLY A 159 -3.29 13.13 -6.86
CA GLY A 159 -4.10 12.32 -7.78
C GLY A 159 -4.62 13.12 -9.00
N GLU A 160 -4.92 14.42 -8.82
CA GLU A 160 -5.29 15.33 -9.93
C GLU A 160 -4.09 15.54 -10.88
N ILE A 161 -2.88 15.73 -10.33
CA ILE A 161 -1.64 15.84 -11.10
C ILE A 161 -1.35 14.54 -11.86
N VAL A 162 -1.44 13.39 -11.18
CA VAL A 162 -1.25 12.07 -11.78
C VAL A 162 -2.17 11.85 -13.00
N LYS A 163 -3.46 12.21 -12.87
CA LYS A 163 -4.43 12.14 -13.98
C LYS A 163 -4.06 13.07 -15.12
N LYS A 164 -3.68 14.31 -14.82
CA LYS A 164 -3.28 15.31 -15.82
C LYS A 164 -2.11 14.84 -16.68
N HIS A 165 -1.14 14.14 -16.06
CA HIS A 165 0.07 13.66 -16.71
C HIS A 165 0.01 12.19 -17.15
N ASN A 166 -1.13 11.51 -16.94
CA ASN A 166 -1.34 10.09 -17.28
C ASN A 166 -0.29 9.15 -16.66
N LEU A 167 0.03 9.35 -15.38
CA LEU A 167 1.00 8.58 -14.61
C LEU A 167 0.33 7.49 -13.79
N LEU A 168 1.11 6.53 -13.27
CA LEU A 168 0.67 5.62 -12.22
C LEU A 168 0.74 6.32 -10.86
N PHE A 169 -0.24 6.04 -10.00
CA PHE A 169 -0.25 6.55 -8.62
C PHE A 169 -0.27 5.38 -7.64
N ILE A 170 0.76 5.32 -6.79
CA ILE A 170 0.91 4.28 -5.77
C ILE A 170 0.89 4.98 -4.41
N VAL A 171 -0.07 4.63 -3.57
CA VAL A 171 -0.24 5.22 -2.24
C VAL A 171 0.01 4.17 -1.17
N ASP A 172 0.99 4.41 -0.30
CA ASP A 172 1.13 3.64 0.94
C ASP A 172 0.13 4.19 1.97
N ALA A 173 -0.98 3.49 2.14
CA ALA A 173 -2.04 3.84 3.07
C ALA A 173 -1.98 3.05 4.39
N SER A 174 -0.83 2.49 4.75
CA SER A 174 -0.65 1.64 5.94
C SER A 174 -1.10 2.30 7.24
N GLN A 175 -1.06 3.63 7.32
CA GLN A 175 -1.47 4.40 8.51
C GLN A 175 -2.88 4.98 8.43
N THR A 176 -3.56 4.84 7.29
CA THR A 176 -4.79 5.59 7.02
C THR A 176 -5.92 4.74 6.44
N ALA A 177 -5.66 3.50 6.05
CA ALA A 177 -6.67 2.58 5.55
C ALA A 177 -7.52 2.05 6.70
N GLY A 178 -8.82 2.40 6.73
CA GLY A 178 -9.80 1.93 7.72
C GLY A 178 -10.44 3.00 8.59
#